data_2c892101af08abb88af1d40e1d92b2f4
#
_entry.id   2c892101af08abb88af1d40e1d92b2f4
#
_cell.length_a   1.000
_cell.length_b   1.000
_cell.length_c   1.000
_cell.angle_alpha   90.00
_cell.angle_beta   90.00
_cell.angle_gamma   90.00
#
_symmetry.space_group_name_H-M   'P 1'
#
loop_
_entity.id
_entity.type
_entity.pdbx_description
1 polymer ?
#
loop_
_entity_poly.entity_id
_entity_poly.type
_entity_poly.pdbx_seq_one_letter_code
_entity_poly.pdbx_strand_id
1 'polypeptide(L)'
;SGTGIMNNFANPDATARAKDVQRVKDWIDVAAKLGAPVLRIFSGPVPKGYEDRWDEVVSWMIPCFKEVAKYGESKGVMVGVQNHGDMMATGEQTVKVLKAVKHPWFGLILDTGYFHTEDPYRDMEMCLDYAINWQIKESALGRESMQPLDLKKVMKMIRKVGYRGYLPVETLSVPGRPYEPFKLVPEFVGKVRKVIEEEFAN
;
A
#
# COMPACT_ATOMS: atom_id res chain seq x y z
N SER A 1 -11.69 5.39 -5.87
CA SER A 1 -10.87 4.33 -5.29
C SER A 1 -10.58 4.55 -3.82
N GLY A 2 -10.02 5.67 -3.41
CA GLY A 2 -9.73 5.95 -2.00
C GLY A 2 -9.10 7.31 -1.79
N THR A 3 -8.89 7.67 -0.53
CA THR A 3 -8.09 8.83 -0.09
C THR A 3 -6.85 8.35 0.65
N GLY A 4 -5.96 9.24 1.09
CA GLY A 4 -4.77 8.84 1.85
C GLY A 4 -4.16 9.99 2.62
N ILE A 5 -3.46 9.64 3.70
CA ILE A 5 -2.72 10.59 4.53
C ILE A 5 -1.33 10.05 4.88
N MET A 6 -0.50 10.95 5.40
CA MET A 6 0.78 10.60 6.01
C MET A 6 0.61 10.41 7.52
N ASN A 7 1.12 9.29 8.04
CA ASN A 7 1.19 8.98 9.47
C ASN A 7 2.46 8.16 9.76
N ASN A 8 2.82 8.07 11.03
CA ASN A 8 3.96 7.27 11.49
C ASN A 8 3.63 6.52 12.79
N PHE A 9 3.16 5.28 12.67
CA PHE A 9 2.88 4.42 13.82
C PHE A 9 4.14 3.70 14.34
N ALA A 10 5.26 3.77 13.62
CA ALA A 10 6.55 3.28 14.06
C ALA A 10 7.31 4.27 14.96
N ASN A 11 6.75 5.45 15.24
CA ASN A 11 7.40 6.45 16.10
C ASN A 11 7.61 5.89 17.52
N PRO A 12 8.82 5.98 18.11
CA PRO A 12 9.08 5.55 19.49
C PRO A 12 8.26 6.29 20.53
N ASP A 13 7.92 7.58 20.28
CA ASP A 13 7.09 8.38 21.18
C ASP A 13 5.61 7.98 21.10
N ALA A 14 5.11 7.42 22.20
CA ALA A 14 3.71 7.01 22.31
C ALA A 14 2.73 8.19 22.13
N THR A 15 3.10 9.41 22.57
CA THR A 15 2.27 10.60 22.40
C THR A 15 2.15 10.99 20.93
N ALA A 16 3.26 10.89 20.19
CA ALA A 16 3.25 11.13 18.74
C ALA A 16 2.38 10.08 18.01
N ARG A 17 2.47 8.79 18.38
CA ARG A 17 1.61 7.76 17.83
C ARG A 17 0.12 8.02 18.10
N ALA A 18 -0.23 8.43 19.33
CA ALA A 18 -1.61 8.75 19.69
C ALA A 18 -2.17 9.92 18.85
N LYS A 19 -1.36 10.97 18.61
CA LYS A 19 -1.72 12.08 17.71
C LYS A 19 -1.97 11.60 16.28
N ASP A 20 -1.13 10.69 15.79
CA ASP A 20 -1.30 10.13 14.45
C ASP A 20 -2.53 9.21 14.36
N VAL A 21 -2.85 8.45 15.40
CA VAL A 21 -4.11 7.68 15.48
C VAL A 21 -5.31 8.63 15.39
N GLN A 22 -5.33 9.73 16.14
CA GLN A 22 -6.42 10.70 16.07
C GLN A 22 -6.51 11.31 14.67
N ARG A 23 -5.40 11.73 14.08
CA ARG A 23 -5.38 12.27 12.71
C ARG A 23 -5.91 11.26 11.67
N VAL A 24 -5.59 9.98 11.80
CA VAL A 24 -6.15 8.94 10.93
C VAL A 24 -7.67 8.85 11.10
N LYS A 25 -8.19 8.90 12.33
CA LYS A 25 -9.64 8.90 12.59
C LYS A 25 -10.34 10.11 11.96
N ASP A 26 -9.76 11.30 12.09
CA ASP A 26 -10.30 12.52 11.47
C ASP A 26 -10.39 12.37 9.94
N TRP A 27 -9.39 11.74 9.32
CA TRP A 27 -9.39 11.48 7.89
C TRP A 27 -10.29 10.31 7.47
N ILE A 28 -10.57 9.35 8.34
CA ILE A 28 -11.63 8.37 8.12
C ILE A 28 -12.99 9.07 8.03
N ASP A 29 -13.27 10.05 8.89
CA ASP A 29 -14.49 10.87 8.82
C ASP A 29 -14.58 11.67 7.51
N VAL A 30 -13.45 12.22 7.05
CA VAL A 30 -13.38 12.90 5.73
C VAL A 30 -13.64 11.91 4.60
N ALA A 31 -13.00 10.74 4.63
CA ALA A 31 -13.19 9.68 3.63
C ALA A 31 -14.67 9.25 3.54
N ALA A 32 -15.32 9.04 4.69
CA ALA A 32 -16.74 8.71 4.76
C ALA A 32 -17.62 9.79 4.12
N LYS A 33 -17.36 11.07 4.42
CA LYS A 33 -18.10 12.21 3.83
C LYS A 33 -17.91 12.32 2.32
N LEU A 34 -16.73 11.96 1.81
CA LEU A 34 -16.43 11.94 0.37
C LEU A 34 -16.95 10.68 -0.34
N GLY A 35 -17.49 9.70 0.39
CA GLY A 35 -17.87 8.40 -0.17
C GLY A 35 -16.67 7.56 -0.62
N ALA A 36 -15.46 7.84 -0.07
CA ALA A 36 -14.26 7.06 -0.39
C ALA A 36 -14.26 5.75 0.41
N PRO A 37 -14.24 4.57 -0.25
CA PRO A 37 -14.36 3.29 0.44
C PRO A 37 -13.10 2.90 1.21
N VAL A 38 -11.95 3.49 0.90
CA VAL A 38 -10.65 3.14 1.49
C VAL A 38 -9.89 4.41 1.88
N LEU A 39 -9.32 4.41 3.09
CA LEU A 39 -8.30 5.36 3.51
C LEU A 39 -6.94 4.68 3.53
N ARG A 40 -5.99 5.19 2.73
CA ARG A 40 -4.60 4.74 2.74
C ARG A 40 -3.83 5.38 3.90
N ILE A 41 -3.08 4.54 4.61
CA ILE A 41 -2.14 4.93 5.66
C ILE A 41 -0.79 4.26 5.47
N PHE A 42 0.20 4.60 6.30
CA PHE A 42 1.54 4.03 6.32
C PHE A 42 1.86 3.35 7.65
N SER A 43 2.88 2.50 7.65
CA SER A 43 3.48 1.97 8.88
C SER A 43 4.37 3.02 9.55
N GLY A 44 5.12 3.73 8.76
CA GLY A 44 6.17 4.66 9.16
C GLY A 44 7.58 4.09 8.92
N PRO A 45 8.60 4.95 8.85
CA PRO A 45 9.97 4.53 8.62
C PRO A 45 10.51 3.75 9.83
N VAL A 46 11.54 2.93 9.59
CA VAL A 46 12.31 2.29 10.67
C VAL A 46 12.91 3.39 11.56
N PRO A 47 12.61 3.42 12.88
CA PRO A 47 13.11 4.47 13.74
C PRO A 47 14.61 4.33 13.96
N LYS A 48 15.32 5.46 14.03
CA LYS A 48 16.75 5.48 14.32
C LYS A 48 17.04 4.80 15.66
N GLY A 49 17.98 3.86 15.66
CA GLY A 49 18.36 3.06 16.83
C GLY A 49 17.45 1.86 17.10
N TYR A 50 16.57 1.52 16.14
CA TYR A 50 15.69 0.35 16.19
C TYR A 50 15.83 -0.53 14.94
N GLU A 51 16.89 -0.37 14.19
CA GLU A 51 17.14 -1.08 12.92
C GLU A 51 17.09 -2.62 13.12
N ASP A 52 17.63 -3.12 14.24
CA ASP A 52 17.64 -4.55 14.60
C ASP A 52 16.49 -4.95 15.55
N ARG A 53 15.53 -4.05 15.81
CA ARG A 53 14.45 -4.22 16.79
C ARG A 53 13.07 -4.20 16.13
N TRP A 54 12.96 -4.80 14.95
CA TRP A 54 11.74 -4.76 14.14
C TRP A 54 10.49 -5.24 14.90
N ASP A 55 10.58 -6.36 15.63
CA ASP A 55 9.45 -6.93 16.38
C ASP A 55 8.98 -6.00 17.51
N GLU A 56 9.88 -5.27 18.14
CA GLU A 56 9.54 -4.29 19.15
C GLU A 56 8.74 -3.13 18.55
N VAL A 57 9.23 -2.57 17.44
CA VAL A 57 8.54 -1.48 16.74
C VAL A 57 7.15 -1.93 16.27
N VAL A 58 7.04 -3.12 15.71
CA VAL A 58 5.75 -3.70 15.30
C VAL A 58 4.80 -3.84 16.50
N SER A 59 5.30 -4.17 17.69
CA SER A 59 4.47 -4.26 18.89
C SER A 59 3.76 -2.94 19.24
N TRP A 60 4.34 -1.78 18.87
CA TRP A 60 3.72 -0.46 19.04
C TRP A 60 2.71 -0.13 17.93
N MET A 61 2.96 -0.60 16.72
CA MET A 61 2.14 -0.32 15.55
C MET A 61 0.81 -1.08 15.58
N ILE A 62 0.83 -2.34 16.01
CA ILE A 62 -0.35 -3.22 16.00
C ILE A 62 -1.54 -2.63 16.75
N PRO A 63 -1.42 -2.11 18.00
CA PRO A 63 -2.53 -1.43 18.67
C PRO A 63 -3.09 -0.24 17.88
N CYS A 64 -2.21 0.58 17.27
CA CYS A 64 -2.62 1.72 16.46
C CYS A 64 -3.45 1.27 15.24
N PHE A 65 -2.97 0.25 14.50
CA PHE A 65 -3.70 -0.31 13.37
C PHE A 65 -5.07 -0.88 13.77
N LYS A 66 -5.14 -1.62 14.87
CA LYS A 66 -6.41 -2.17 15.38
C LYS A 66 -7.41 -1.08 15.74
N GLU A 67 -6.93 -0.01 16.39
CA GLU A 67 -7.77 1.11 16.79
C GLU A 67 -8.36 1.86 15.58
N VAL A 68 -7.54 2.18 14.58
CA VAL A 68 -8.03 2.87 13.38
C VAL A 68 -8.89 1.96 12.50
N ALA A 69 -8.61 0.66 12.46
CA ALA A 69 -9.44 -0.32 11.75
C ALA A 69 -10.85 -0.42 12.35
N LYS A 70 -10.94 -0.50 13.70
CA LYS A 70 -12.23 -0.49 14.42
C LYS A 70 -13.00 0.82 14.20
N TYR A 71 -12.31 1.95 14.14
CA TYR A 71 -12.94 3.22 13.83
C TYR A 71 -13.44 3.27 12.39
N GLY A 72 -12.63 2.80 11.44
CA GLY A 72 -13.02 2.67 10.03
C GLY A 72 -14.26 1.81 9.84
N GLU A 73 -14.35 0.67 10.53
CA GLU A 73 -15.55 -0.18 10.57
C GLU A 73 -16.81 0.61 10.97
N SER A 74 -16.73 1.42 12.04
CA SER A 74 -17.84 2.23 12.50
C SER A 74 -18.31 3.29 11.51
N LYS A 75 -17.48 3.63 10.52
CA LYS A 75 -17.74 4.66 9.50
C LYS A 75 -17.96 4.09 8.09
N GLY A 76 -17.86 2.77 7.93
CA GLY A 76 -17.96 2.12 6.62
C GLY A 76 -16.76 2.41 5.69
N VAL A 77 -15.57 2.69 6.24
CA VAL A 77 -14.34 2.98 5.50
C VAL A 77 -13.29 1.95 5.85
N MET A 78 -12.79 1.22 4.86
CA MET A 78 -11.66 0.32 5.04
C MET A 78 -10.36 1.10 5.26
N VAL A 79 -9.51 0.61 6.14
CA VAL A 79 -8.16 1.18 6.35
C VAL A 79 -7.15 0.31 5.62
N GLY A 80 -6.46 0.89 4.66
CA GLY A 80 -5.44 0.21 3.87
C GLY A 80 -4.04 0.70 4.22
N VAL A 81 -3.20 -0.16 4.81
CA VAL A 81 -1.78 0.15 4.98
C VAL A 81 -1.04 -0.15 3.68
N GLN A 82 -0.19 0.78 3.22
CA GLN A 82 0.61 0.58 2.01
C GLN A 82 1.99 0.00 2.38
N ASN A 83 2.46 -1.03 1.67
CA ASN A 83 3.87 -1.39 1.68
C ASN A 83 4.66 -0.30 0.95
N HIS A 84 5.56 0.39 1.66
CA HIS A 84 6.22 1.59 1.14
C HIS A 84 7.74 1.60 1.38
N GLY A 85 8.37 0.42 1.49
CA GLY A 85 9.81 0.28 1.75
C GLY A 85 10.24 0.74 3.16
N ASP A 86 9.31 0.76 4.09
CA ASP A 86 9.47 1.15 5.50
C ASP A 86 9.43 -0.08 6.43
N MET A 87 8.67 -0.06 7.52
CA MET A 87 8.51 -1.22 8.42
C MET A 87 7.89 -2.46 7.73
N MET A 88 7.37 -2.31 6.51
CA MET A 88 6.77 -3.37 5.69
C MET A 88 7.53 -3.50 4.35
N ALA A 89 8.85 -3.63 4.43
CA ALA A 89 9.76 -3.64 3.28
C ALA A 89 9.77 -4.97 2.52
N THR A 90 9.37 -6.08 3.14
CA THR A 90 9.29 -7.42 2.51
C THR A 90 7.89 -8.00 2.61
N GLY A 91 7.57 -8.98 1.76
CA GLY A 91 6.31 -9.71 1.83
C GLY A 91 6.11 -10.42 3.17
N GLU A 92 7.17 -10.99 3.74
CA GLU A 92 7.12 -11.66 5.04
C GLU A 92 6.78 -10.69 6.18
N GLN A 93 7.44 -9.53 6.23
CA GLN A 93 7.14 -8.48 7.20
C GLN A 93 5.70 -7.98 7.06
N THR A 94 5.27 -7.74 5.82
CA THR A 94 3.92 -7.28 5.48
C THR A 94 2.87 -8.27 5.96
N VAL A 95 3.01 -9.55 5.62
CA VAL A 95 2.08 -10.61 6.04
C VAL A 95 2.07 -10.77 7.57
N LYS A 96 3.22 -10.66 8.24
CA LYS A 96 3.30 -10.74 9.70
C LYS A 96 2.50 -9.63 10.37
N VAL A 97 2.61 -8.39 9.89
CA VAL A 97 1.81 -7.24 10.39
C VAL A 97 0.31 -7.47 10.15
N LEU A 98 -0.08 -7.83 8.92
CA LEU A 98 -1.49 -8.03 8.56
C LEU A 98 -2.15 -9.15 9.38
N LYS A 99 -1.44 -10.27 9.58
CA LYS A 99 -1.90 -11.38 10.44
C LYS A 99 -2.05 -10.97 11.90
N ALA A 100 -1.15 -10.10 12.42
CA ALA A 100 -1.21 -9.64 13.80
C ALA A 100 -2.35 -8.64 14.05
N VAL A 101 -2.68 -7.80 13.07
CA VAL A 101 -3.85 -6.89 13.14
C VAL A 101 -5.14 -7.68 13.04
N LYS A 102 -5.27 -8.56 12.04
CA LYS A 102 -6.39 -9.49 11.84
C LYS A 102 -7.77 -8.84 12.05
N HIS A 103 -8.09 -7.82 11.25
CA HIS A 103 -9.34 -7.09 11.33
C HIS A 103 -10.02 -7.03 9.96
N PRO A 104 -11.35 -7.26 9.83
CA PRO A 104 -12.03 -7.31 8.53
C PRO A 104 -12.04 -5.97 7.80
N TRP A 105 -11.90 -4.86 8.51
CA TRP A 105 -11.82 -3.50 7.95
C TRP A 105 -10.39 -2.98 7.82
N PHE A 106 -9.40 -3.89 7.82
CA PHE A 106 -8.00 -3.58 7.63
C PHE A 106 -7.39 -4.48 6.57
N GLY A 107 -6.64 -3.90 5.64
CA GLY A 107 -5.97 -4.66 4.59
C GLY A 107 -4.77 -3.93 4.01
N LEU A 108 -4.26 -4.47 2.91
CA LEU A 108 -3.10 -3.95 2.21
C LEU A 108 -3.51 -3.12 1.00
N ILE A 109 -2.93 -1.93 0.86
CA ILE A 109 -2.77 -1.31 -0.46
C ILE A 109 -1.48 -1.85 -1.03
N LEU A 110 -1.60 -2.82 -1.96
CA LEU A 110 -0.45 -3.48 -2.53
C LEU A 110 0.20 -2.57 -3.57
N ASP A 111 1.33 -2.00 -3.20
CA ASP A 111 2.15 -1.17 -4.07
C ASP A 111 3.19 -2.03 -4.80
N THR A 112 3.13 -2.03 -6.12
CA THR A 112 3.98 -2.88 -6.97
C THR A 112 5.42 -2.41 -7.09
N GLY A 113 5.78 -1.28 -6.52
CA GLY A 113 7.11 -0.68 -6.66
C GLY A 113 7.87 -0.44 -5.34
N TYR A 114 7.46 -1.10 -4.24
CA TYR A 114 8.09 -0.88 -2.93
C TYR A 114 8.52 -2.14 -2.18
N PHE A 115 8.48 -3.30 -2.82
CA PHE A 115 9.24 -4.46 -2.34
C PHE A 115 10.63 -4.43 -2.97
N HIS A 116 11.59 -3.81 -2.29
CA HIS A 116 12.98 -3.67 -2.76
C HIS A 116 13.79 -4.91 -2.38
N THR A 117 13.35 -6.07 -2.84
CA THR A 117 13.93 -7.38 -2.59
C THR A 117 14.47 -7.98 -3.90
N GLU A 118 15.13 -9.12 -3.82
CA GLU A 118 15.63 -9.84 -5.01
C GLU A 118 14.48 -10.30 -5.94
N ASP A 119 13.32 -10.65 -5.36
CA ASP A 119 12.12 -11.04 -6.12
C ASP A 119 10.87 -10.31 -5.59
N PRO A 120 10.61 -9.07 -6.02
CA PRO A 120 9.45 -8.31 -5.59
C PRO A 120 8.12 -8.96 -5.99
N TYR A 121 8.11 -9.78 -7.04
CA TYR A 121 6.88 -10.50 -7.45
C TYR A 121 6.52 -11.62 -6.49
N ARG A 122 7.51 -12.31 -5.93
CA ARG A 122 7.28 -13.28 -4.86
C ARG A 122 6.68 -12.60 -3.62
N ASP A 123 7.21 -11.43 -3.24
CA ASP A 123 6.67 -10.66 -2.12
C ASP A 123 5.22 -10.21 -2.38
N MET A 124 4.91 -9.77 -3.61
CA MET A 124 3.54 -9.46 -4.01
C MET A 124 2.64 -10.70 -3.88
N GLU A 125 3.08 -11.86 -4.39
CA GLU A 125 2.30 -13.12 -4.32
C GLU A 125 1.97 -13.52 -2.88
N MET A 126 2.88 -13.35 -1.94
CA MET A 126 2.65 -13.63 -0.52
C MET A 126 1.54 -12.74 0.08
N CYS A 127 1.35 -11.54 -0.47
CA CYS A 127 0.46 -10.52 0.06
C CYS A 127 -0.93 -10.48 -0.59
N LEU A 128 -1.18 -11.26 -1.65
CA LEU A 128 -2.38 -11.16 -2.49
C LEU A 128 -3.69 -11.24 -1.71
N ASP A 129 -3.81 -12.17 -0.77
CA ASP A 129 -5.04 -12.38 0.01
C ASP A 129 -5.41 -11.21 0.93
N TYR A 130 -4.47 -10.28 1.13
CA TYR A 130 -4.66 -9.10 1.97
C TYR A 130 -4.91 -7.83 1.17
N ALA A 131 -4.78 -7.88 -0.16
CA ALA A 131 -4.89 -6.71 -1.01
C ALA A 131 -6.35 -6.23 -1.12
N ILE A 132 -6.67 -5.09 -0.51
CA ILE A 132 -7.97 -4.41 -0.61
C ILE A 132 -7.96 -3.30 -1.65
N ASN A 133 -6.78 -2.83 -2.05
CA ASN A 133 -6.56 -1.90 -3.14
C ASN A 133 -5.13 -2.10 -3.67
N TRP A 134 -4.84 -1.52 -4.84
CA TRP A 134 -3.56 -1.63 -5.51
C TRP A 134 -2.98 -0.25 -5.80
N GLN A 135 -1.66 -0.19 -5.97
CA GLN A 135 -0.93 0.94 -6.53
C GLN A 135 -0.03 0.39 -7.64
N ILE A 136 -0.44 0.59 -8.90
CA ILE A 136 0.30 0.06 -10.05
C ILE A 136 1.35 1.08 -10.48
N LYS A 137 2.62 0.80 -10.15
CA LYS A 137 3.75 1.63 -10.56
C LYS A 137 4.31 1.19 -11.92
N GLU A 138 4.96 2.09 -12.62
CA GLU A 138 5.64 1.77 -13.88
C GLU A 138 6.93 0.95 -13.70
N SER A 139 7.45 0.89 -12.46
CA SER A 139 8.65 0.13 -12.10
C SER A 139 8.41 -0.79 -10.92
N ALA A 140 8.90 -2.02 -10.99
CA ALA A 140 8.85 -3.00 -9.89
C ALA A 140 9.78 -2.65 -8.72
N LEU A 141 10.79 -1.81 -8.93
CA LEU A 141 11.76 -1.36 -7.92
C LEU A 141 11.63 0.14 -7.60
N GLY A 142 10.51 0.75 -7.98
CA GLY A 142 10.24 2.16 -7.68
C GLY A 142 11.18 3.12 -8.42
N ARG A 143 11.59 4.20 -7.72
CA ARG A 143 12.40 5.29 -8.30
C ARG A 143 13.89 4.97 -8.36
N GLU A 144 14.37 4.10 -7.50
CA GLU A 144 15.79 3.84 -7.31
C GLU A 144 16.39 3.04 -8.47
N SER A 145 15.57 2.18 -9.06
CA SER A 145 15.97 1.39 -10.23
C SER A 145 14.78 1.22 -11.14
N MET A 146 14.78 1.91 -12.30
CA MET A 146 13.71 1.81 -13.30
C MET A 146 13.74 0.44 -13.98
N GLN A 147 13.14 -0.54 -13.33
CA GLN A 147 12.87 -1.84 -13.90
C GLN A 147 11.39 -1.91 -14.28
N PRO A 148 11.05 -1.91 -15.59
CA PRO A 148 9.67 -1.92 -16.03
C PRO A 148 8.88 -3.03 -15.36
N LEU A 149 7.69 -2.69 -14.83
CA LEU A 149 6.79 -3.65 -14.21
C LEU A 149 6.30 -4.66 -15.26
N ASP A 150 6.39 -5.95 -14.96
CA ASP A 150 5.71 -6.99 -15.76
C ASP A 150 4.20 -6.94 -15.49
N LEU A 151 3.51 -6.13 -16.27
CA LEU A 151 2.06 -5.93 -16.16
C LEU A 151 1.28 -7.24 -16.35
N LYS A 152 1.74 -8.14 -17.23
CA LYS A 152 1.06 -9.44 -17.42
C LYS A 152 1.14 -10.31 -16.17
N LYS A 153 2.31 -10.36 -15.53
CA LYS A 153 2.49 -11.09 -14.27
C LYS A 153 1.60 -10.51 -13.17
N VAL A 154 1.56 -9.18 -13.05
CA VAL A 154 0.70 -8.51 -12.05
C VAL A 154 -0.79 -8.73 -12.34
N MET A 155 -1.25 -8.61 -13.59
CA MET A 155 -2.66 -8.85 -13.94
C MET A 155 -3.09 -10.31 -13.69
N LYS A 156 -2.21 -11.29 -13.90
CA LYS A 156 -2.46 -12.68 -13.50
C LYS A 156 -2.64 -12.84 -12.00
N MET A 157 -1.83 -12.16 -11.18
CA MET A 157 -1.99 -12.13 -9.73
C MET A 157 -3.35 -11.56 -9.33
N ILE A 158 -3.73 -10.41 -9.89
CA ILE A 158 -5.00 -9.73 -9.65
C ILE A 158 -6.18 -10.64 -10.03
N ARG A 159 -6.10 -11.31 -11.18
CA ARG A 159 -7.11 -12.29 -11.64
C ARG A 159 -7.20 -13.49 -10.69
N LYS A 160 -6.06 -14.02 -10.25
CA LYS A 160 -5.97 -15.18 -9.34
C LYS A 160 -6.76 -14.98 -8.03
N VAL A 161 -6.73 -13.78 -7.47
CA VAL A 161 -7.46 -13.45 -6.24
C VAL A 161 -8.86 -12.88 -6.48
N GLY A 162 -9.30 -12.79 -7.73
CA GLY A 162 -10.62 -12.30 -8.09
C GLY A 162 -10.87 -10.84 -7.72
N TYR A 163 -9.82 -10.01 -7.64
CA TYR A 163 -9.96 -8.59 -7.31
C TYR A 163 -10.77 -7.85 -8.39
N ARG A 164 -11.73 -7.02 -7.96
CA ARG A 164 -12.68 -6.30 -8.84
C ARG A 164 -12.69 -4.78 -8.61
N GLY A 165 -11.74 -4.28 -7.83
CA GLY A 165 -11.64 -2.85 -7.50
C GLY A 165 -10.89 -2.03 -8.57
N TYR A 166 -10.56 -0.81 -8.20
CA TYR A 166 -9.76 0.08 -9.03
C TYR A 166 -8.28 -0.30 -9.02
N LEU A 167 -7.59 -0.02 -10.12
CA LEU A 167 -6.14 -0.16 -10.26
C LEU A 167 -5.52 1.24 -10.47
N PRO A 168 -5.36 2.05 -9.42
CA PRO A 168 -4.66 3.32 -9.50
C PRO A 168 -3.26 3.14 -10.08
N VAL A 169 -2.91 3.99 -11.04
CA VAL A 169 -1.57 3.98 -11.66
C VAL A 169 -0.71 5.11 -11.13
N GLU A 170 0.59 4.88 -11.06
CA GLU A 170 1.56 5.91 -10.68
C GLU A 170 2.77 5.85 -11.61
N THR A 171 3.03 6.97 -12.30
CA THR A 171 4.28 7.20 -13.03
C THR A 171 5.29 7.87 -12.11
N LEU A 172 6.57 7.66 -12.36
CA LEU A 172 7.63 8.05 -11.45
C LEU A 172 8.49 9.19 -12.03
N SER A 173 8.77 10.19 -11.20
CA SER A 173 9.86 11.13 -11.47
C SER A 173 11.18 10.49 -11.06
N VAL A 174 12.07 10.25 -12.04
CA VAL A 174 13.36 9.59 -11.82
C VAL A 174 14.50 10.45 -12.34
N PRO A 175 15.71 10.39 -11.75
CA PRO A 175 16.86 11.13 -12.24
C PRO A 175 17.14 10.85 -13.72
N GLY A 176 17.47 11.89 -14.48
CA GLY A 176 17.83 11.77 -15.89
C GLY A 176 16.67 11.60 -16.86
N ARG A 177 15.41 11.49 -16.40
CA ARG A 177 14.22 11.46 -17.24
C ARG A 177 13.37 12.70 -16.97
N PRO A 178 13.06 13.56 -17.99
CA PRO A 178 12.06 14.62 -17.84
C PRO A 178 10.72 14.04 -17.42
N TYR A 179 10.13 14.60 -16.37
CA TYR A 179 8.81 14.15 -15.89
C TYR A 179 7.69 14.97 -16.53
N GLU A 180 7.06 14.39 -17.54
CA GLU A 180 5.96 14.98 -18.30
C GLU A 180 4.66 14.22 -18.00
N PRO A 181 3.93 14.51 -16.90
CA PRO A 181 2.81 13.69 -16.45
C PRO A 181 1.67 13.62 -17.46
N PHE A 182 1.42 14.69 -18.21
CA PHE A 182 0.38 14.71 -19.25
C PHE A 182 0.66 13.77 -20.43
N LYS A 183 1.90 13.33 -20.59
CA LYS A 183 2.32 12.32 -21.57
C LYS A 183 2.44 10.94 -20.92
N LEU A 184 3.21 10.86 -19.85
CA LEU A 184 3.55 9.56 -19.20
C LEU A 184 2.34 8.85 -18.61
N VAL A 185 1.42 9.59 -17.97
CA VAL A 185 0.25 8.97 -17.33
C VAL A 185 -0.70 8.35 -18.37
N PRO A 186 -1.13 9.06 -19.44
CA PRO A 186 -1.97 8.45 -20.48
C PRO A 186 -1.31 7.25 -21.17
N GLU A 187 0.00 7.32 -21.46
CA GLU A 187 0.75 6.21 -22.06
C GLU A 187 0.76 4.97 -21.15
N PHE A 188 0.99 5.16 -19.84
CA PHE A 188 1.01 4.07 -18.89
C PHE A 188 -0.38 3.48 -18.65
N VAL A 189 -1.42 4.31 -18.54
CA VAL A 189 -2.83 3.87 -18.48
C VAL A 189 -3.19 3.05 -19.71
N GLY A 190 -2.77 3.47 -20.90
CA GLY A 190 -2.99 2.71 -22.14
C GLY A 190 -2.36 1.31 -22.10
N LYS A 191 -1.12 1.20 -21.60
CA LYS A 191 -0.44 -0.11 -21.41
C LYS A 191 -1.20 -1.00 -20.42
N VAL A 192 -1.60 -0.46 -19.29
CA VAL A 192 -2.35 -1.21 -18.26
C VAL A 192 -3.68 -1.69 -18.81
N ARG A 193 -4.46 -0.84 -19.50
CA ARG A 193 -5.74 -1.22 -20.11
C ARG A 193 -5.59 -2.33 -21.13
N LYS A 194 -4.59 -2.22 -22.01
CA LYS A 194 -4.32 -3.27 -23.00
C LYS A 194 -4.07 -4.63 -22.36
N VAL A 195 -3.25 -4.68 -21.29
CA VAL A 195 -2.97 -5.95 -20.60
C VAL A 195 -4.22 -6.47 -19.85
N ILE A 196 -5.06 -5.58 -19.29
CA ILE A 196 -6.34 -5.98 -18.69
C ILE A 196 -7.22 -6.64 -19.77
N GLU A 197 -7.38 -6.03 -20.93
CA GLU A 197 -8.16 -6.60 -22.04
C GLU A 197 -7.63 -7.97 -22.44
N GLU A 198 -6.30 -8.13 -22.58
CA GLU A 198 -5.68 -9.42 -22.92
C GLU A 198 -5.88 -10.51 -21.86
N GLU A 199 -5.79 -10.18 -20.57
CA GLU A 199 -5.81 -11.17 -19.47
C GLU A 199 -7.23 -11.47 -18.94
N PHE A 200 -8.21 -10.60 -19.19
CA PHE A 200 -9.58 -10.75 -18.70
C PHE A 200 -10.64 -10.92 -19.81
N ALA A 201 -10.24 -10.96 -21.08
CA ALA A 201 -11.15 -11.13 -22.23
C ALA A 201 -11.78 -12.53 -22.34
N ASN A 202 -11.44 -13.48 -21.42
CA ASN A 202 -11.96 -14.87 -21.41
C ASN A 202 -12.63 -15.22 -20.10
#